data_35553564e42e709909b881c89f00f927
#
_entry.id   35553564e42e709909b881c89f00f927
#
_cell.length_a   1.000
_cell.length_b   1.000
_cell.length_c   1.000
_cell.angle_alpha   90.00
_cell.angle_beta   90.00
_cell.angle_gamma   90.00
#
_symmetry.space_group_name_H-M   'P 1'
#
loop_
_entity.id
_entity.type
_entity.pdbx_description
1 polymer ?
#
loop_
_entity_poly.entity_id
_entity_poly.type
_entity_poly.pdbx_seq_one_letter_code
_entity_poly.pdbx_strand_id
1 'polypeptide(L)'
;NIAHDDRLLWPVQQLVKKLEPALLKLAVADPRFFSEKDHPARRLLQEMTDRSLAFDSLEAQGFESFMQPLIDVVGPLTHSPIEDQEPFAHALWQLMDAWATREKKRENERLRAIEALRHAEQRNLLAARMSHEMRLLPQIDAIPAEIARFLLGPWTQVMAQARLSDHSGSNDPGRYREAVDALIWSAQPQLT
;
A
#
# COMPACT_ATOMS: atom_id res chain seq x y z
N ASN A 1 6.89 0.31 35.55
CA ASN A 1 5.53 -0.14 35.27
C ASN A 1 5.16 0.29 33.84
N ILE A 2 4.96 -0.67 32.94
CA ILE A 2 4.70 -0.41 31.51
C ILE A 2 3.45 0.48 31.31
N ALA A 3 2.44 0.33 32.15
CA ALA A 3 1.21 1.12 32.10
C ALA A 3 1.39 2.62 32.39
N HIS A 4 2.55 3.02 32.89
CA HIS A 4 2.90 4.41 33.23
C HIS A 4 4.16 4.86 32.46
N ASP A 5 4.49 4.20 31.35
CA ASP A 5 5.59 4.59 30.51
C ASP A 5 5.16 5.77 29.59
N ASP A 6 5.66 6.96 29.87
CA ASP A 6 5.34 8.19 29.16
C ASP A 6 5.78 8.18 27.68
N ARG A 7 6.58 7.20 27.29
CA ARG A 7 6.97 7.00 25.89
C ARG A 7 5.87 6.35 25.06
N LEU A 8 4.89 5.73 25.70
CA LEU A 8 3.75 5.08 25.05
C LEU A 8 2.61 6.07 24.87
N LEU A 9 1.99 6.03 23.69
CA LEU A 9 0.78 6.81 23.43
C LEU A 9 -0.37 6.36 24.34
N TRP A 10 -1.19 7.29 24.75
CA TRP A 10 -2.28 7.07 25.71
C TRP A 10 -3.18 5.85 25.41
N PRO A 11 -3.62 5.58 24.16
CA PRO A 11 -4.44 4.39 23.90
C PRO A 11 -3.75 3.08 24.22
N VAL A 12 -2.43 2.99 24.01
CA VAL A 12 -1.62 1.80 24.36
C VAL A 12 -1.53 1.64 25.87
N GLN A 13 -1.25 2.73 26.59
CA GLN A 13 -1.23 2.74 28.05
C GLN A 13 -2.57 2.24 28.64
N GLN A 14 -3.70 2.67 28.05
CA GLN A 14 -5.03 2.25 28.50
C GLN A 14 -5.26 0.75 28.28
N LEU A 15 -4.80 0.19 27.16
CA LEU A 15 -4.89 -1.25 26.91
C LEU A 15 -4.04 -2.05 27.89
N VAL A 16 -2.83 -1.61 28.19
CA VAL A 16 -1.96 -2.26 29.19
C VAL A 16 -2.61 -2.23 30.57
N LYS A 17 -3.20 -1.10 30.96
CA LYS A 17 -3.96 -1.00 32.22
C LYS A 17 -5.15 -1.96 32.28
N LYS A 18 -5.88 -2.11 31.19
CA LYS A 18 -6.99 -3.07 31.11
C LYS A 18 -6.53 -4.52 31.22
N LEU A 19 -5.29 -4.84 30.83
CA LEU A 19 -4.71 -6.17 30.98
C LEU A 19 -4.22 -6.48 32.40
N GLU A 20 -3.97 -5.49 33.24
CA GLU A 20 -3.41 -5.72 34.59
C GLU A 20 -4.18 -6.77 35.39
N PRO A 21 -5.54 -6.77 35.48
CA PRO A 21 -6.27 -7.80 36.20
C PRO A 21 -6.05 -9.21 35.64
N ALA A 22 -5.99 -9.37 34.34
CA ALA A 22 -5.73 -10.66 33.70
C ALA A 22 -4.30 -11.14 33.96
N LEU A 23 -3.32 -10.23 33.96
CA LEU A 23 -1.93 -10.53 34.29
C LEU A 23 -1.74 -10.90 35.75
N LEU A 24 -2.48 -10.27 36.67
CA LEU A 24 -2.47 -10.64 38.09
C LEU A 24 -3.03 -12.04 38.32
N LYS A 25 -4.13 -12.38 37.64
CA LYS A 25 -4.69 -13.75 37.68
C LYS A 25 -3.71 -14.77 37.15
N LEU A 26 -3.07 -14.48 36.03
CA LEU A 26 -2.05 -15.33 35.43
C LEU A 26 -0.85 -15.53 36.38
N ALA A 27 -0.37 -14.46 37.00
CA ALA A 27 0.77 -14.51 37.92
C ALA A 27 0.53 -15.42 39.12
N VAL A 28 -0.73 -15.54 39.56
CA VAL A 28 -1.14 -16.48 40.60
C VAL A 28 -1.26 -17.91 40.07
N ALA A 29 -1.82 -18.08 38.86
CA ALA A 29 -2.05 -19.38 38.25
C ALA A 29 -0.76 -20.03 37.70
N ASP A 30 0.14 -19.21 37.16
CA ASP A 30 1.39 -19.66 36.52
C ASP A 30 2.60 -18.81 36.98
N PRO A 31 3.32 -19.24 38.03
CA PRO A 31 4.50 -18.51 38.54
C PRO A 31 5.64 -18.35 37.53
N ARG A 32 5.68 -19.15 36.43
CA ARG A 32 6.68 -19.04 35.37
C ARG A 32 6.63 -17.69 34.66
N PHE A 33 5.50 -17.00 34.76
CA PHE A 33 5.38 -15.61 34.28
C PHE A 33 6.49 -14.69 34.81
N PHE A 34 6.96 -14.89 36.03
CA PHE A 34 8.05 -14.08 36.61
C PHE A 34 9.44 -14.55 36.21
N SER A 35 9.63 -15.85 35.99
CA SER A 35 10.96 -16.47 35.82
C SER A 35 11.33 -16.68 34.35
N GLU A 36 10.37 -16.96 33.49
CA GLU A 36 10.62 -17.26 32.07
C GLU A 36 10.50 -16.02 31.20
N LYS A 37 11.60 -15.66 30.51
CA LYS A 37 11.59 -14.51 29.56
C LYS A 37 10.71 -14.75 28.36
N ASP A 38 10.61 -15.99 27.92
CA ASP A 38 9.83 -16.40 26.73
C ASP A 38 8.37 -16.72 27.06
N HIS A 39 7.92 -16.44 28.29
CA HIS A 39 6.54 -16.64 28.67
C HIS A 39 5.58 -15.83 27.78
N PRO A 40 4.51 -16.43 27.21
CA PRO A 40 3.64 -15.80 26.22
C PRO A 40 3.09 -14.43 26.65
N ALA A 41 2.70 -14.27 27.91
CA ALA A 41 2.20 -12.99 28.41
C ALA A 41 3.29 -11.90 28.45
N ARG A 42 4.53 -12.26 28.79
CA ARG A 42 5.66 -11.32 28.75
C ARG A 42 6.00 -10.92 27.31
N ARG A 43 6.02 -11.89 26.40
CA ARG A 43 6.23 -11.63 24.97
C ARG A 43 5.12 -10.78 24.39
N LEU A 44 3.86 -11.02 24.77
CA LEU A 44 2.74 -10.17 24.34
C LEU A 44 2.95 -8.70 24.76
N LEU A 45 3.27 -8.46 26.03
CA LEU A 45 3.56 -7.12 26.54
C LEU A 45 4.76 -6.48 25.85
N GLN A 46 5.81 -7.25 25.59
CA GLN A 46 7.00 -6.77 24.91
C GLN A 46 6.68 -6.37 23.47
N GLU A 47 5.99 -7.22 22.71
CA GLU A 47 5.61 -6.92 21.32
C GLU A 47 4.70 -5.69 21.25
N MET A 48 3.74 -5.55 22.16
CA MET A 48 2.89 -4.36 22.26
C MET A 48 3.72 -3.10 22.49
N THR A 49 4.66 -3.16 23.44
CA THR A 49 5.50 -2.02 23.82
C THR A 49 6.48 -1.65 22.71
N ASP A 50 7.25 -2.60 22.23
CA ASP A 50 8.31 -2.36 21.25
C ASP A 50 7.75 -1.80 19.94
N ARG A 51 6.61 -2.32 19.48
CA ARG A 51 5.95 -1.81 18.27
C ARG A 51 5.30 -0.45 18.47
N SER A 52 4.77 -0.17 19.66
CA SER A 52 4.15 1.12 19.97
C SER A 52 5.16 2.26 20.01
N LEU A 53 6.42 1.99 20.36
CA LEU A 53 7.49 2.99 20.37
C LEU A 53 7.87 3.52 18.99
N ALA A 54 7.42 2.86 17.91
CA ALA A 54 7.59 3.35 16.54
C ALA A 54 6.67 4.55 16.20
N PHE A 55 5.70 4.85 17.06
CA PHE A 55 4.72 5.92 16.84
C PHE A 55 4.89 7.04 17.88
N ASP A 56 4.96 8.26 17.39
CA ASP A 56 5.14 9.47 18.20
C ASP A 56 3.84 10.30 18.35
N SER A 57 2.82 9.98 17.54
CA SER A 57 1.51 10.63 17.58
C SER A 57 0.37 9.69 17.18
N LEU A 58 -0.86 10.08 17.51
CA LEU A 58 -2.07 9.32 17.13
C LEU A 58 -2.33 9.38 15.62
N GLU A 59 -1.85 10.44 14.97
CA GLU A 59 -1.97 10.68 13.53
C GLU A 59 -0.83 10.04 12.73
N ALA A 60 0.15 9.43 13.42
CA ALA A 60 1.28 8.77 12.77
C ALA A 60 0.79 7.69 11.80
N GLN A 61 1.40 7.68 10.61
CA GLN A 61 1.02 6.74 9.57
C GLN A 61 1.15 5.29 10.06
N GLY A 62 0.05 4.54 9.99
CA GLY A 62 -0.01 3.14 10.38
C GLY A 62 -0.38 2.91 11.85
N PHE A 63 -0.55 3.96 12.67
CA PHE A 63 -0.94 3.81 14.08
C PHE A 63 -2.30 3.11 14.22
N GLU A 64 -3.29 3.49 13.44
CA GLU A 64 -4.61 2.83 13.44
C GLU A 64 -4.49 1.35 13.05
N SER A 65 -3.69 1.03 12.02
CA SER A 65 -3.43 -0.36 11.60
C SER A 65 -2.71 -1.19 12.67
N PHE A 66 -1.91 -0.54 13.52
CA PHE A 66 -1.27 -1.15 14.67
C PHE A 66 -2.28 -1.35 15.82
N MET A 67 -3.08 -0.34 16.12
CA MET A 67 -4.00 -0.34 17.26
C MET A 67 -5.19 -1.27 17.08
N GLN A 68 -5.77 -1.37 15.88
CA GLN A 68 -6.99 -2.15 15.66
C GLN A 68 -6.83 -3.62 16.06
N PRO A 69 -5.76 -4.34 15.64
CA PRO A 69 -5.53 -5.70 16.12
C PRO A 69 -5.33 -5.79 17.64
N LEU A 70 -4.70 -4.80 18.26
CA LEU A 70 -4.53 -4.76 19.71
C LEU A 70 -5.89 -4.71 20.41
N ILE A 71 -6.79 -3.84 19.96
CA ILE A 71 -8.14 -3.73 20.53
C ILE A 71 -8.90 -5.04 20.36
N ASP A 72 -8.84 -5.63 19.16
CA ASP A 72 -9.61 -6.82 18.80
C ASP A 72 -9.12 -8.08 19.56
N VAL A 73 -7.83 -8.19 19.81
CA VAL A 73 -7.21 -9.37 20.44
C VAL A 73 -7.09 -9.23 21.95
N VAL A 74 -6.68 -8.05 22.42
CA VAL A 74 -6.43 -7.81 23.86
C VAL A 74 -7.74 -7.56 24.62
N GLY A 75 -8.73 -6.93 24.00
CA GLY A 75 -10.03 -6.68 24.59
C GLY A 75 -10.67 -7.94 25.21
N PRO A 76 -10.80 -9.06 24.48
CA PRO A 76 -11.34 -10.30 25.00
C PRO A 76 -10.57 -10.89 26.18
N LEU A 77 -9.26 -10.71 26.26
CA LEU A 77 -8.45 -11.21 27.39
C LEU A 77 -8.87 -10.63 28.73
N THR A 78 -9.38 -9.40 28.74
CA THR A 78 -9.80 -8.73 29.98
C THR A 78 -11.02 -9.39 30.64
N HIS A 79 -11.78 -10.16 29.88
CA HIS A 79 -13.02 -10.82 30.33
C HIS A 79 -12.91 -12.35 30.32
N SER A 80 -11.81 -12.90 29.83
CA SER A 80 -11.60 -14.35 29.76
C SER A 80 -11.24 -14.93 31.11
N PRO A 81 -11.63 -16.17 31.40
CA PRO A 81 -11.08 -16.92 32.54
C PRO A 81 -9.59 -17.16 32.26
N ILE A 82 -8.75 -16.83 33.25
CA ILE A 82 -7.30 -17.04 33.18
C ILE A 82 -6.94 -18.14 34.16
N GLU A 83 -6.72 -19.34 33.65
CA GLU A 83 -6.32 -20.51 34.42
C GLU A 83 -4.86 -20.92 34.11
N ASP A 84 -4.36 -20.55 32.93
CA ASP A 84 -3.02 -20.84 32.47
C ASP A 84 -2.55 -19.79 31.44
N GLN A 85 -1.43 -20.08 30.77
CA GLN A 85 -0.83 -19.20 29.75
C GLN A 85 -1.52 -19.24 28.37
N GLU A 86 -2.36 -20.22 28.10
CA GLU A 86 -2.93 -20.48 26.76
C GLU A 86 -3.69 -19.28 26.16
N PRO A 87 -4.54 -18.55 26.90
CA PRO A 87 -5.19 -17.36 26.37
C PRO A 87 -4.21 -16.30 25.87
N PHE A 88 -3.08 -16.12 26.56
CA PHE A 88 -2.03 -15.18 26.16
C PHE A 88 -1.21 -15.69 24.99
N ALA A 89 -0.94 -17.00 24.92
CA ALA A 89 -0.25 -17.60 23.76
C ALA A 89 -1.09 -17.47 22.50
N HIS A 90 -2.39 -17.72 22.60
CA HIS A 90 -3.33 -17.56 21.49
C HIS A 90 -3.44 -16.11 21.04
N ALA A 91 -3.56 -15.17 21.97
CA ALA A 91 -3.61 -13.74 21.68
C ALA A 91 -2.32 -13.24 21.02
N LEU A 92 -1.15 -13.67 21.51
CA LEU A 92 0.13 -13.35 20.91
C LEU A 92 0.20 -13.84 19.45
N TRP A 93 -0.19 -15.08 19.20
CA TRP A 93 -0.21 -15.65 17.85
C TRP A 93 -1.15 -14.86 16.93
N GLN A 94 -2.38 -14.60 17.34
CA GLN A 94 -3.35 -13.84 16.57
C GLN A 94 -2.85 -12.43 16.24
N LEU A 95 -2.22 -11.77 17.20
CA LEU A 95 -1.71 -10.42 17.05
C LEU A 95 -0.55 -10.36 16.07
N MET A 96 0.41 -11.29 16.19
CA MET A 96 1.55 -11.41 15.28
C MET A 96 1.09 -11.71 13.84
N ASP A 97 0.13 -12.60 13.68
CA ASP A 97 -0.45 -12.94 12.38
C ASP A 97 -1.19 -11.73 11.75
N ALA A 98 -2.00 -11.03 12.54
CA ALA A 98 -2.72 -9.85 12.09
C ALA A 98 -1.78 -8.72 11.64
N TRP A 99 -0.71 -8.46 12.38
CA TRP A 99 0.30 -7.46 12.00
C TRP A 99 1.08 -7.87 10.76
N ALA A 100 1.51 -9.13 10.67
CA ALA A 100 2.22 -9.65 9.50
C ALA A 100 1.36 -9.56 8.23
N THR A 101 0.07 -9.90 8.32
CA THR A 101 -0.88 -9.80 7.21
C THR A 101 -1.05 -8.35 6.73
N ARG A 102 -1.19 -7.41 7.67
CA ARG A 102 -1.31 -5.98 7.34
C ARG A 102 -0.04 -5.42 6.73
N GLU A 103 1.13 -5.78 7.26
CA GLU A 103 2.42 -5.36 6.72
C GLU A 103 2.62 -5.86 5.30
N LYS A 104 2.32 -7.13 5.04
CA LYS A 104 2.37 -7.73 3.70
C LYS A 104 1.42 -7.02 2.72
N LYS A 105 0.21 -6.67 3.18
CA LYS A 105 -0.75 -5.93 2.36
C LYS A 105 -0.21 -4.55 1.99
N ARG A 106 0.31 -3.79 2.97
CA ARG A 106 0.92 -2.46 2.75
C ARG A 106 2.09 -2.53 1.78
N GLU A 107 2.98 -3.52 1.95
CA GLU A 107 4.12 -3.69 1.04
C GLU A 107 3.65 -4.01 -0.38
N ASN A 108 2.66 -4.87 -0.56
CA ASN A 108 2.09 -5.17 -1.87
C ASN A 108 1.44 -3.92 -2.52
N GLU A 109 0.73 -3.11 -1.74
CA GLU A 109 0.14 -1.85 -2.21
C GLU A 109 1.23 -0.86 -2.62
N ARG A 110 2.30 -0.75 -1.85
CA ARG A 110 3.47 0.07 -2.15
C ARG A 110 4.15 -0.35 -3.46
N LEU A 111 4.38 -1.65 -3.63
CA LEU A 111 4.99 -2.21 -4.84
C LEU A 111 4.12 -1.96 -6.08
N ARG A 112 2.79 -2.13 -5.95
CA ARG A 112 1.85 -1.82 -7.04
C ARG A 112 1.86 -0.33 -7.41
N ALA A 113 1.94 0.56 -6.43
CA ALA A 113 2.02 1.99 -6.67
C ALA A 113 3.32 2.38 -7.41
N ILE A 114 4.45 1.81 -7.00
CA ILE A 114 5.75 2.01 -7.68
C ILE A 114 5.68 1.51 -9.12
N GLU A 115 5.11 0.32 -9.35
CA GLU A 115 4.98 -0.25 -10.69
C GLU A 115 4.06 0.60 -11.58
N ALA A 116 2.96 1.10 -11.04
CA ALA A 116 2.05 2.00 -11.77
C ALA A 116 2.74 3.31 -12.17
N LEU A 117 3.54 3.91 -11.28
CA LEU A 117 4.33 5.11 -11.57
C LEU A 117 5.36 4.84 -12.67
N ARG A 118 6.08 3.73 -12.57
CA ARG A 118 7.07 3.31 -13.56
C ARG A 118 6.45 3.12 -14.95
N HIS A 119 5.29 2.45 -14.98
CA HIS A 119 4.54 2.24 -16.22
C HIS A 119 4.06 3.57 -16.81
N ALA A 120 3.56 4.49 -15.99
CA ALA A 120 3.14 5.82 -16.43
C ALA A 120 4.31 6.63 -17.00
N GLU A 121 5.49 6.56 -16.37
CA GLU A 121 6.69 7.22 -16.86
C GLU A 121 7.14 6.66 -18.22
N GLN A 122 7.19 5.35 -18.37
CA GLN A 122 7.52 4.69 -19.64
C GLN A 122 6.55 5.09 -20.75
N ARG A 123 5.24 5.11 -20.44
CA ARG A 123 4.22 5.57 -21.39
C ARG A 123 4.45 7.02 -21.82
N ASN A 124 4.72 7.92 -20.87
CA ASN A 124 4.95 9.33 -21.16
C ASN A 124 6.20 9.56 -22.03
N LEU A 125 7.29 8.85 -21.73
CA LEU A 125 8.51 8.91 -22.54
C LEU A 125 8.28 8.40 -23.96
N LEU A 126 7.56 7.29 -24.10
CA LEU A 126 7.23 6.74 -25.42
C LEU A 126 6.29 7.67 -26.20
N ALA A 127 5.26 8.24 -25.54
CA ALA A 127 4.36 9.20 -26.15
C ALA A 127 5.08 10.48 -26.61
N ALA A 128 6.03 10.98 -25.82
CA ALA A 128 6.85 12.13 -26.20
C ALA A 128 7.70 11.84 -27.44
N ARG A 129 8.29 10.65 -27.54
CA ARG A 129 9.02 10.20 -28.71
C ARG A 129 8.10 10.13 -29.93
N MET A 130 6.95 9.50 -29.81
CA MET A 130 5.97 9.41 -30.91
C MET A 130 5.47 10.78 -31.34
N SER A 131 5.22 11.69 -30.41
CA SER A 131 4.87 13.09 -30.73
C SER A 131 5.96 13.80 -31.52
N HIS A 132 7.21 13.62 -31.11
CA HIS A 132 8.34 14.18 -31.83
C HIS A 132 8.45 13.63 -33.27
N GLU A 133 8.34 12.31 -33.43
CA GLU A 133 8.35 11.66 -34.74
C GLU A 133 7.22 12.16 -35.65
N MET A 134 6.00 12.32 -35.10
CA MET A 134 4.85 12.85 -35.85
C MET A 134 5.03 14.31 -36.26
N ARG A 135 5.69 15.14 -35.45
CA ARG A 135 5.99 16.55 -35.83
C ARG A 135 6.91 16.67 -37.04
N LEU A 136 7.69 15.64 -37.32
CA LEU A 136 8.58 15.61 -38.49
C LEU A 136 7.85 15.20 -39.78
N LEU A 137 6.59 14.80 -39.70
CA LEU A 137 5.78 14.47 -40.88
C LEU A 137 5.44 15.75 -41.67
N PRO A 138 5.74 15.81 -42.96
CA PRO A 138 5.49 17.04 -43.75
C PRO A 138 4.02 17.47 -43.77
N GLN A 139 3.10 16.52 -43.61
CA GLN A 139 1.66 16.75 -43.66
C GLN A 139 1.08 17.35 -42.38
N ILE A 140 1.82 17.35 -41.29
CA ILE A 140 1.29 17.79 -39.97
C ILE A 140 0.98 19.29 -39.95
N ASP A 141 1.74 20.08 -40.73
CA ASP A 141 1.56 21.53 -40.83
C ASP A 141 0.43 21.90 -41.82
N ALA A 142 -0.06 20.93 -42.61
CA ALA A 142 -1.12 21.14 -43.59
C ALA A 142 -2.54 20.86 -43.04
N ILE A 143 -2.65 20.36 -41.82
CA ILE A 143 -3.92 20.05 -41.18
C ILE A 143 -4.33 21.12 -40.14
N PRO A 144 -5.64 21.24 -39.80
CA PRO A 144 -6.09 22.18 -38.78
C PRO A 144 -5.36 22.00 -37.45
N ALA A 145 -5.03 23.11 -36.78
CA ALA A 145 -4.22 23.13 -35.56
C ALA A 145 -4.84 22.30 -34.38
N GLU A 146 -6.16 22.21 -34.32
CA GLU A 146 -6.88 21.42 -33.33
C GLU A 146 -6.62 19.93 -33.53
N ILE A 147 -6.62 19.47 -34.79
CA ILE A 147 -6.36 18.06 -35.13
C ILE A 147 -4.89 17.73 -34.86
N ALA A 148 -3.97 18.61 -35.26
CA ALA A 148 -2.54 18.45 -34.99
C ALA A 148 -2.29 18.36 -33.48
N ARG A 149 -2.92 19.21 -32.67
CA ARG A 149 -2.81 19.21 -31.20
C ARG A 149 -3.32 17.94 -30.59
N PHE A 150 -4.44 17.42 -31.08
CA PHE A 150 -5.01 16.12 -30.63
C PHE A 150 -4.06 14.96 -30.98
N LEU A 151 -3.56 14.89 -32.17
CA LEU A 151 -2.66 13.83 -32.64
C LEU A 151 -1.32 13.85 -31.88
N LEU A 152 -0.74 15.02 -31.65
CA LEU A 152 0.56 15.19 -30.99
C LEU A 152 0.48 15.06 -29.44
N GLY A 153 -0.69 15.11 -28.86
CA GLY A 153 -0.93 15.02 -27.42
C GLY A 153 -1.70 13.76 -27.01
N PRO A 154 -3.04 13.83 -26.85
CA PRO A 154 -3.84 12.71 -26.34
C PRO A 154 -3.66 11.41 -27.14
N TRP A 155 -3.58 11.51 -28.46
CA TRP A 155 -3.47 10.32 -29.32
C TRP A 155 -2.14 9.58 -29.14
N THR A 156 -1.02 10.28 -28.94
CA THR A 156 0.27 9.65 -28.65
C THR A 156 0.26 8.89 -27.34
N GLN A 157 -0.52 9.32 -26.35
CA GLN A 157 -0.70 8.57 -25.11
C GLN A 157 -1.43 7.25 -25.34
N VAL A 158 -2.46 7.25 -26.18
CA VAL A 158 -3.19 6.02 -26.57
C VAL A 158 -2.27 5.06 -27.30
N MET A 159 -1.50 5.55 -28.27
CA MET A 159 -0.55 4.74 -29.05
C MET A 159 0.55 4.16 -28.16
N ALA A 160 1.10 4.95 -27.25
CA ALA A 160 2.12 4.51 -26.29
C ALA A 160 1.57 3.45 -25.35
N GLN A 161 0.35 3.63 -24.83
CA GLN A 161 -0.31 2.64 -23.99
C GLN A 161 -0.53 1.31 -24.74
N ALA A 162 -1.02 1.38 -25.98
CA ALA A 162 -1.24 0.19 -26.80
C ALA A 162 0.06 -0.57 -27.05
N ARG A 163 1.15 0.15 -27.35
CA ARG A 163 2.47 -0.45 -27.61
C ARG A 163 3.08 -1.10 -26.36
N LEU A 164 2.93 -0.48 -25.19
CA LEU A 164 3.42 -1.04 -23.93
C LEU A 164 2.61 -2.26 -23.47
N SER A 165 1.33 -2.33 -23.85
CA SER A 165 0.44 -3.45 -23.51
C SER A 165 0.46 -4.57 -24.55
N ASP A 166 1.15 -4.36 -25.68
CA ASP A 166 1.20 -5.35 -26.75
C ASP A 166 2.28 -6.41 -26.49
N HIS A 167 1.88 -7.67 -26.60
CA HIS A 167 2.74 -8.83 -26.45
C HIS A 167 2.93 -9.58 -27.76
N SER A 168 2.30 -9.09 -28.86
CA SER A 168 2.38 -9.73 -30.19
C SER A 168 3.63 -9.34 -30.98
N GLY A 169 4.36 -8.31 -30.54
CA GLY A 169 5.50 -7.76 -31.26
C GLY A 169 5.13 -6.96 -32.50
N SER A 170 3.88 -6.53 -32.62
CA SER A 170 3.42 -5.67 -33.70
C SER A 170 4.09 -4.28 -33.63
N ASN A 171 4.45 -3.71 -34.77
CA ASN A 171 4.95 -2.34 -34.82
C ASN A 171 3.84 -1.28 -34.67
N ASP A 172 2.58 -1.67 -34.92
CA ASP A 172 1.39 -0.80 -34.78
C ASP A 172 0.23 -1.57 -34.13
N PRO A 173 0.33 -1.91 -32.83
CA PRO A 173 -0.73 -2.61 -32.12
C PRO A 173 -2.00 -1.76 -32.10
N GLY A 174 -3.11 -2.37 -32.55
CA GLY A 174 -4.41 -1.69 -32.68
C GLY A 174 -4.54 -0.79 -33.91
N ARG A 175 -3.56 -0.77 -34.82
CA ARG A 175 -3.58 0.02 -36.07
C ARG A 175 -3.78 1.51 -35.82
N TYR A 176 -3.28 2.03 -34.71
CA TYR A 176 -3.44 3.44 -34.34
C TYR A 176 -2.64 4.38 -35.24
N ARG A 177 -1.49 3.95 -35.76
CA ARG A 177 -0.68 4.73 -36.71
C ARG A 177 -1.39 4.84 -38.05
N GLU A 178 -1.96 3.75 -38.53
CA GLU A 178 -2.78 3.75 -39.74
C GLU A 178 -3.97 4.70 -39.61
N ALA A 179 -4.60 4.76 -38.44
CA ALA A 179 -5.68 5.72 -38.14
C ALA A 179 -5.17 7.18 -38.20
N VAL A 180 -3.94 7.46 -37.75
CA VAL A 180 -3.30 8.77 -37.86
C VAL A 180 -3.14 9.17 -39.34
N ASP A 181 -2.61 8.26 -40.16
CA ASP A 181 -2.41 8.52 -41.58
C ASP A 181 -3.74 8.81 -42.29
N ALA A 182 -4.80 8.07 -41.95
CA ALA A 182 -6.15 8.28 -42.46
C ALA A 182 -6.73 9.65 -42.03
N LEU A 183 -6.54 10.03 -40.76
CA LEU A 183 -6.98 11.32 -40.22
C LEU A 183 -6.25 12.50 -40.90
N ILE A 184 -4.94 12.40 -41.06
CA ILE A 184 -4.14 13.41 -41.73
C ILE A 184 -4.60 13.57 -43.19
N TRP A 185 -4.81 12.46 -43.90
CA TRP A 185 -5.30 12.49 -45.26
C TRP A 185 -6.67 13.14 -45.40
N SER A 186 -7.60 12.79 -44.49
CA SER A 186 -8.97 13.34 -44.53
C SER A 186 -9.07 14.80 -44.10
N ALA A 187 -8.10 15.30 -43.34
CA ALA A 187 -8.06 16.66 -42.81
C ALA A 187 -7.31 17.64 -43.71
N GLN A 188 -6.67 17.16 -44.77
CA GLN A 188 -6.02 18.03 -45.77
C GLN A 188 -7.08 18.85 -46.52
N PRO A 189 -6.85 20.16 -46.74
CA PRO A 189 -7.73 20.96 -47.57
C PRO A 189 -7.74 20.37 -48.97
N GLN A 190 -8.92 19.94 -49.45
CA GLN A 190 -9.08 19.50 -50.84
C GLN A 190 -8.82 20.68 -51.74
N LEU A 191 -7.79 20.58 -52.57
CA LEU A 191 -7.55 21.52 -53.68
C LEU A 191 -8.73 21.36 -54.65
N THR A 192 -9.69 22.28 -54.61
CA THR A 192 -10.70 22.51 -55.64
C THR A 192 -10.13 23.36 -56.76
#